data_2788e1d807048aa9d9466dcd6ce462ef
#
_entry.id   2788e1d807048aa9d9466dcd6ce462ef
#
_cell.length_a   1.000
_cell.length_b   1.000
_cell.length_c   1.000
_cell.angle_alpha   90.00
_cell.angle_beta   90.00
_cell.angle_gamma   90.00
#
_symmetry.space_group_name_H-M   'P 1'
#
loop_
_entity.id
_entity.type
_entity.pdbx_description
1 polymer ?
#
loop_
_entity_poly.entity_id
_entity_poly.type
_entity_poly.pdbx_seq_one_letter_code
_entity_poly.pdbx_strand_id
1 'polypeptide(L)'
;SFTPGDLMLATSLNGILIKKELTDLIGLTNQTGKNNFVNLPDAEFNNIIKKSAISENINLKEGVYFYTKGPTYETPAEIRFFAKYGADAVGMSTVHEAVYSSYLGMKTSAISCITNFASGISDQKLSHYEVTETADRVKDTFARLVLSVIKSL
;
A
#
# COMPACT_ATOMS: atom_id res chain seq x y z
N SER A 1 -15.07 -3.01 -3.51
CA SER A 1 -15.06 -1.96 -2.48
C SER A 1 -14.33 -2.46 -1.25
N PHE A 2 -13.62 -1.56 -0.57
CA PHE A 2 -12.92 -1.84 0.67
C PHE A 2 -13.73 -1.41 1.88
N THR A 3 -13.51 -2.08 3.02
CA THR A 3 -14.08 -1.73 4.32
C THR A 3 -12.98 -1.71 5.39
N PRO A 4 -13.13 -0.93 6.47
CA PRO A 4 -12.17 -0.93 7.57
C PRO A 4 -11.93 -2.33 8.16
N GLY A 5 -10.68 -2.74 8.19
CA GLY A 5 -10.24 -4.08 8.58
C GLY A 5 -9.82 -4.97 7.41
N ASP A 6 -10.08 -4.58 6.17
CA ASP A 6 -9.57 -5.31 5.01
C ASP A 6 -8.04 -5.22 4.91
N LEU A 7 -7.42 -6.32 4.51
CA LEU A 7 -6.03 -6.33 4.04
C LEU A 7 -6.01 -6.20 2.52
N MET A 8 -5.24 -5.26 2.02
CA MET A 8 -5.10 -4.99 0.59
C MET A 8 -3.67 -5.25 0.13
N LEU A 9 -3.49 -6.19 -0.79
CA LEU A 9 -2.26 -6.35 -1.55
C LEU A 9 -2.20 -5.29 -2.65
N ALA A 10 -1.15 -4.50 -2.66
CA ALA A 10 -0.96 -3.51 -3.71
C ALA A 10 -0.65 -4.19 -5.05
N THR A 11 -1.45 -3.91 -6.07
CA THR A 11 -1.18 -4.30 -7.46
C THR A 11 -0.42 -3.22 -8.20
N SER A 12 -0.47 -1.99 -7.70
CA SER A 12 0.31 -0.84 -8.17
C SER A 12 0.50 0.17 -7.05
N LEU A 13 1.60 0.91 -7.11
CA LEU A 13 1.93 2.00 -6.19
C LEU A 13 2.02 3.31 -6.96
N ASN A 14 1.21 4.29 -6.60
CA ASN A 14 1.28 5.60 -7.21
C ASN A 14 2.02 6.58 -6.31
N GLY A 15 3.21 6.98 -6.72
CA GLY A 15 4.07 7.95 -6.01
C GLY A 15 4.28 9.25 -6.80
N ILE A 16 3.32 9.66 -7.64
CA ILE A 16 3.50 10.83 -8.49
C ILE A 16 3.77 12.11 -7.69
N LEU A 17 3.19 12.23 -6.51
CA LEU A 17 3.35 13.40 -5.64
C LEU A 17 4.74 13.53 -5.01
N ILE A 18 5.52 12.43 -5.00
CA ILE A 18 6.85 12.39 -4.38
C ILE A 18 7.97 12.12 -5.39
N LYS A 19 7.72 12.27 -6.70
CA LYS A 19 8.75 12.02 -7.73
C LYS A 19 10.03 12.81 -7.50
N LYS A 20 9.91 14.08 -7.09
CA LYS A 20 11.07 14.93 -6.79
C LYS A 20 11.83 14.38 -5.57
N GLU A 21 11.13 14.06 -4.49
CA GLU A 21 11.73 13.52 -3.24
C GLU A 21 12.44 12.20 -3.49
N LEU A 22 11.84 11.33 -4.30
CA LEU A 22 12.49 10.08 -4.72
C LEU A 22 13.76 10.34 -5.53
N THR A 23 13.75 11.33 -6.42
CA THR A 23 14.94 11.72 -7.17
C THR A 23 16.02 12.30 -6.25
N ASP A 24 15.65 13.11 -5.27
CA ASP A 24 16.59 13.67 -4.28
C ASP A 24 17.18 12.57 -3.39
N LEU A 25 16.41 11.53 -3.04
CA LEU A 25 16.83 10.41 -2.20
C LEU A 25 17.79 9.44 -2.91
N ILE A 26 17.46 9.04 -4.13
CA ILE A 26 18.18 7.98 -4.87
C ILE A 26 18.99 8.50 -6.05
N GLY A 27 18.94 9.81 -6.30
CA GLY A 27 19.60 10.46 -7.41
C GLY A 27 18.95 10.17 -8.78
N LEU A 28 19.64 10.57 -9.83
CA LEU A 28 19.24 10.22 -11.20
C LEU A 28 19.46 8.73 -11.41
N THR A 29 18.37 8.01 -11.57
CA THR A 29 18.40 6.56 -11.71
C THR A 29 19.13 6.14 -13.01
N ASN A 30 20.03 5.16 -12.86
CA ASN A 30 20.57 4.43 -14.00
C ASN A 30 19.46 3.56 -14.66
N GLN A 31 19.79 2.88 -15.75
CA GLN A 31 18.81 2.06 -16.46
C GLN A 31 18.25 0.91 -15.61
N THR A 32 19.08 0.31 -14.73
CA THR A 32 18.64 -0.75 -13.81
C THR A 32 17.60 -0.23 -12.84
N GLY A 33 17.83 0.91 -12.21
CA GLY A 33 16.86 1.53 -11.29
C GLY A 33 15.56 1.89 -12.01
N LYS A 34 15.61 2.38 -13.24
CA LYS A 34 14.40 2.65 -14.04
C LYS A 34 13.59 1.38 -14.31
N ASN A 35 14.26 0.29 -14.66
CA ASN A 35 13.59 -0.99 -14.91
C ASN A 35 12.96 -1.56 -13.64
N ASN A 36 13.61 -1.40 -12.48
CA ASN A 36 13.07 -1.87 -11.21
C ASN A 36 11.77 -1.15 -10.84
N PHE A 37 11.64 0.15 -11.14
CA PHE A 37 10.38 0.88 -10.88
C PHE A 37 9.21 0.38 -11.71
N VAL A 38 9.45 -0.11 -12.92
CA VAL A 38 8.37 -0.67 -13.77
C VAL A 38 7.83 -1.97 -13.19
N ASN A 39 8.66 -2.72 -12.46
CA ASN A 39 8.32 -4.02 -11.87
C ASN A 39 7.94 -3.93 -10.38
N LEU A 40 7.47 -2.79 -9.92
CA LEU A 40 7.03 -2.58 -8.54
C LEU A 40 5.49 -2.43 -8.47
N PRO A 41 4.78 -3.26 -7.68
CA PRO A 41 5.25 -4.39 -6.87
C PRO A 41 5.71 -5.60 -7.70
N ASP A 42 6.58 -6.44 -7.12
CA ASP A 42 7.06 -7.65 -7.76
C ASP A 42 5.92 -8.67 -7.95
N ALA A 43 5.68 -9.08 -9.19
CA ALA A 43 4.54 -9.94 -9.53
C ALA A 43 4.70 -11.37 -8.97
N GLU A 44 5.91 -11.91 -8.92
CA GLU A 44 6.18 -13.24 -8.36
C GLU A 44 5.97 -13.21 -6.85
N PHE A 45 6.47 -12.19 -6.18
CA PHE A 45 6.24 -12.03 -4.75
C PHE A 45 4.77 -11.81 -4.40
N ASN A 46 4.03 -11.01 -5.19
CA ASN A 46 2.59 -10.88 -5.04
C ASN A 46 1.87 -12.24 -5.17
N ASN A 47 2.30 -13.11 -6.08
CA ASN A 47 1.72 -14.44 -6.21
C ASN A 47 1.97 -15.33 -5.00
N ILE A 48 3.14 -15.26 -4.37
CA ILE A 48 3.44 -15.95 -3.12
C ILE A 48 2.51 -15.47 -2.02
N ILE A 49 2.35 -14.15 -1.87
CA ILE A 49 1.46 -13.55 -0.86
C ILE A 49 0.00 -14.02 -1.07
N LYS A 50 -0.49 -14.04 -2.31
CA LYS A 50 -1.85 -14.51 -2.61
C LYS A 50 -2.05 -15.98 -2.25
N LYS A 51 -1.09 -16.84 -2.59
CA LYS A 51 -1.14 -18.27 -2.22
C LYS A 51 -1.13 -18.45 -0.70
N SER A 52 -0.30 -17.70 0.02
CA SER A 52 -0.25 -17.73 1.48
C SER A 52 -1.58 -17.26 2.11
N ALA A 53 -2.20 -16.20 1.56
CA ALA A 53 -3.50 -15.75 2.03
C ALA A 53 -4.58 -16.83 1.86
N ILE A 54 -4.60 -17.52 0.72
CA ILE A 54 -5.52 -18.63 0.47
C ILE A 54 -5.28 -19.76 1.47
N SER A 55 -4.03 -20.17 1.70
CA SER A 55 -3.71 -21.26 2.63
C SER A 55 -4.09 -20.96 4.08
N GLU A 56 -4.05 -19.70 4.47
CA GLU A 56 -4.44 -19.21 5.80
C GLU A 56 -5.93 -18.86 5.91
N ASN A 57 -6.70 -19.05 4.82
CA ASN A 57 -8.11 -18.64 4.73
C ASN A 57 -8.32 -17.15 5.06
N ILE A 58 -7.41 -16.30 4.56
CA ILE A 58 -7.45 -14.85 4.72
C ILE A 58 -8.00 -14.22 3.46
N ASN A 59 -9.05 -13.41 3.59
CA ASN A 59 -9.62 -12.64 2.50
C ASN A 59 -8.72 -11.43 2.18
N LEU A 60 -7.73 -11.66 1.31
CA LEU A 60 -6.82 -10.61 0.85
C LEU A 60 -7.39 -9.96 -0.41
N LYS A 61 -7.69 -8.68 -0.32
CA LYS A 61 -8.15 -7.88 -1.47
C LYS A 61 -6.96 -7.32 -2.25
N GLU A 62 -7.19 -6.95 -3.50
CA GLU A 62 -6.18 -6.35 -4.37
C GLU A 62 -6.60 -4.94 -4.76
N GLY A 63 -5.63 -3.99 -4.85
CA GLY A 63 -5.95 -2.62 -5.23
C GLY A 63 -4.71 -1.75 -5.48
N VAL A 64 -4.97 -0.53 -5.95
CA VAL A 64 -3.96 0.49 -6.22
C VAL A 64 -3.78 1.37 -4.99
N TYR A 65 -2.56 1.41 -4.46
CA TYR A 65 -2.19 2.31 -3.38
C TYR A 65 -1.69 3.63 -3.93
N PHE A 66 -2.31 4.73 -3.51
CA PHE A 66 -1.92 6.08 -3.89
C PHE A 66 -1.26 6.79 -2.69
N TYR A 67 -0.02 7.22 -2.86
CA TYR A 67 0.68 7.98 -1.83
C TYR A 67 0.16 9.42 -1.78
N THR A 68 -0.17 9.87 -0.58
CA THR A 68 -0.49 11.26 -0.27
C THR A 68 0.46 11.80 0.78
N LYS A 69 0.81 13.08 0.63
CA LYS A 69 1.75 13.70 1.56
C LYS A 69 0.98 14.31 2.74
N GLY A 70 1.25 13.79 3.95
CA GLY A 70 0.73 14.40 5.18
C GLY A 70 1.26 15.82 5.41
N PRO A 71 1.04 16.41 6.59
CA PRO A 71 0.56 15.74 7.82
C PRO A 71 -0.98 15.72 7.99
N THR A 72 -1.73 16.38 7.12
CA THR A 72 -3.19 16.44 7.18
C THR A 72 -3.83 15.30 6.39
N TYR A 73 -5.03 14.88 6.81
CA TYR A 73 -5.87 14.05 5.97
C TYR A 73 -6.27 14.79 4.70
N GLU A 74 -6.59 14.03 3.67
CA GLU A 74 -7.06 14.53 2.39
C GLU A 74 -8.46 15.15 2.52
N THR A 75 -8.71 16.16 1.72
CA THR A 75 -10.06 16.72 1.57
C THR A 75 -10.95 15.81 0.71
N PRO A 76 -12.28 15.90 0.81
CA PRO A 76 -13.16 15.15 -0.08
C PRO A 76 -12.94 15.39 -1.58
N ALA A 77 -12.43 16.57 -1.94
CA ALA A 77 -12.11 16.90 -3.33
C ALA A 77 -10.86 16.16 -3.82
N GLU A 78 -9.83 16.06 -2.98
CA GLU A 78 -8.62 15.29 -3.25
C GLU A 78 -8.93 13.80 -3.36
N ILE A 79 -9.76 13.26 -2.47
CA ILE A 79 -10.18 11.85 -2.54
C ILE A 79 -10.91 11.56 -3.86
N ARG A 80 -11.84 12.42 -4.29
CA ARG A 80 -12.50 12.26 -5.59
C ARG A 80 -11.51 12.35 -6.77
N PHE A 81 -10.50 13.20 -6.65
CA PHE A 81 -9.45 13.32 -7.66
C PHE A 81 -8.63 12.02 -7.74
N PHE A 82 -8.14 11.50 -6.61
CA PHE A 82 -7.33 10.27 -6.58
C PHE A 82 -8.13 9.06 -7.07
N ALA A 83 -9.39 8.91 -6.64
CA ALA A 83 -10.28 7.85 -7.12
C ALA A 83 -10.48 7.90 -8.64
N LYS A 84 -10.62 9.10 -9.23
CA LYS A 84 -10.70 9.28 -10.69
C LYS A 84 -9.45 8.82 -11.43
N TYR A 85 -8.30 8.86 -10.76
CA TYR A 85 -7.01 8.36 -11.28
C TYR A 85 -6.69 6.92 -10.84
N GLY A 86 -7.70 6.18 -10.43
CA GLY A 86 -7.61 4.75 -10.17
C GLY A 86 -7.08 4.37 -8.79
N ALA A 87 -7.07 5.28 -7.82
CA ALA A 87 -6.74 4.94 -6.44
C ALA A 87 -7.85 4.14 -5.78
N ASP A 88 -7.49 3.02 -5.17
CA ASP A 88 -8.36 2.21 -4.32
C ASP A 88 -8.15 2.52 -2.83
N ALA A 89 -6.94 2.90 -2.47
CA ALA A 89 -6.56 3.34 -1.14
C ALA A 89 -5.56 4.50 -1.21
N VAL A 90 -5.60 5.36 -0.19
CA VAL A 90 -4.64 6.46 0.00
C VAL A 90 -3.89 6.29 1.31
N GLY A 91 -2.67 6.78 1.38
CA GLY A 91 -1.92 6.78 2.63
C GLY A 91 -0.56 7.49 2.51
N MET A 92 0.06 7.75 3.66
CA MET A 92 1.23 8.62 3.82
C MET A 92 2.53 7.84 4.03
N SER A 93 2.55 6.54 3.70
CA SER A 93 3.69 5.63 3.91
C SER A 93 3.92 4.72 2.70
N THR A 94 4.74 3.69 2.86
CA THR A 94 4.87 2.55 1.93
C THR A 94 5.66 2.86 0.66
N VAL A 95 5.34 3.93 -0.07
CA VAL A 95 5.91 4.14 -1.42
C VAL A 95 7.39 4.47 -1.38
N HIS A 96 7.87 5.24 -0.41
CA HIS A 96 9.30 5.56 -0.29
C HIS A 96 10.13 4.29 -0.05
N GLU A 97 9.70 3.47 0.91
CA GLU A 97 10.37 2.23 1.28
C GLU A 97 10.33 1.23 0.13
N ALA A 98 9.16 1.08 -0.52
CA ALA A 98 9.00 0.17 -1.64
C ALA A 98 9.87 0.56 -2.84
N VAL A 99 9.90 1.84 -3.18
CA VAL A 99 10.73 2.36 -4.28
C VAL A 99 12.21 2.19 -3.96
N TYR A 100 12.63 2.52 -2.74
CA TYR A 100 14.03 2.41 -2.34
C TYR A 100 14.50 0.94 -2.31
N SER A 101 13.67 0.04 -1.77
CA SER A 101 13.96 -1.40 -1.77
C SER A 101 14.10 -1.94 -3.20
N SER A 102 13.17 -1.57 -4.08
CA SER A 102 13.22 -1.95 -5.50
C SER A 102 14.45 -1.38 -6.20
N TYR A 103 14.83 -0.14 -5.89
CA TYR A 103 16.06 0.46 -6.41
C TYR A 103 17.32 -0.32 -6.03
N LEU A 104 17.35 -0.87 -4.81
CA LEU A 104 18.42 -1.75 -4.33
C LEU A 104 18.36 -3.17 -4.93
N GLY A 105 17.39 -3.47 -5.78
CA GLY A 105 17.23 -4.77 -6.42
C GLY A 105 16.49 -5.81 -5.59
N MET A 106 15.83 -5.40 -4.51
CA MET A 106 15.01 -6.30 -3.69
C MET A 106 13.67 -6.57 -4.36
N LYS A 107 13.20 -7.81 -4.33
CA LYS A 107 11.81 -8.14 -4.66
C LYS A 107 10.91 -7.54 -3.60
N THR A 108 10.03 -6.64 -3.99
CA THR A 108 9.25 -5.82 -3.06
C THR A 108 7.77 -5.92 -3.38
N SER A 109 6.97 -6.15 -2.35
CA SER A 109 5.51 -6.10 -2.37
C SER A 109 5.01 -5.28 -1.20
N ALA A 110 3.76 -4.84 -1.27
CA ALA A 110 3.15 -4.05 -0.21
C ALA A 110 1.77 -4.59 0.15
N ILE A 111 1.51 -4.72 1.45
CA ILE A 111 0.20 -5.04 2.00
C ILE A 111 -0.21 -3.91 2.92
N SER A 112 -1.37 -3.33 2.69
CA SER A 112 -1.94 -2.26 3.51
C SER A 112 -3.15 -2.75 4.27
N CYS A 113 -3.27 -2.32 5.53
CA CYS A 113 -4.52 -2.43 6.27
C CYS A 113 -5.39 -1.21 5.94
N ILE A 114 -6.61 -1.43 5.51
CA ILE A 114 -7.60 -0.37 5.34
C ILE A 114 -8.17 -0.03 6.72
N THR A 115 -7.77 1.09 7.28
CA THR A 115 -8.10 1.44 8.68
C THR A 115 -9.40 2.21 8.81
N ASN A 116 -9.76 2.98 7.81
CA ASN A 116 -10.92 3.87 7.81
C ASN A 116 -11.36 4.16 6.38
N PHE A 117 -12.56 4.70 6.23
CA PHE A 117 -12.98 5.31 4.97
C PHE A 117 -12.28 6.66 4.78
N ALA A 118 -11.93 6.98 3.53
CA ALA A 118 -11.35 8.27 3.22
C ALA A 118 -12.38 9.41 3.34
N SER A 119 -11.90 10.65 3.42
CA SER A 119 -12.73 11.85 3.56
C SER A 119 -13.84 11.93 2.52
N GLY A 120 -15.07 12.12 2.98
CA GLY A 120 -16.25 12.26 2.12
C GLY A 120 -16.77 10.97 1.50
N ILE A 121 -16.26 9.81 1.91
CA ILE A 121 -16.80 8.48 1.56
C ILE A 121 -17.87 8.05 2.57
N SER A 122 -17.70 8.42 3.83
CA SER A 122 -18.70 8.20 4.89
C SER A 122 -18.95 9.50 5.67
N ASP A 123 -20.03 9.53 6.45
CA ASP A 123 -20.37 10.66 7.33
C ASP A 123 -19.56 10.66 8.63
N GLN A 124 -18.76 9.63 8.88
CA GLN A 124 -17.92 9.52 10.07
C GLN A 124 -16.75 10.49 10.00
N LYS A 125 -16.46 11.15 11.11
CA LYS A 125 -15.26 11.99 11.24
C LYS A 125 -14.03 11.11 11.33
N LEU A 126 -13.03 11.42 10.51
CA LEU A 126 -11.73 10.76 10.59
C LEU A 126 -11.06 11.04 11.95
N SER A 127 -10.61 9.98 12.60
CA SER A 127 -9.84 10.08 13.84
C SER A 127 -8.66 9.10 13.84
N HIS A 128 -7.57 9.50 14.46
CA HIS A 128 -6.42 8.60 14.62
C HIS A 128 -6.73 7.42 15.53
N TYR A 129 -7.73 7.55 16.40
CA TYR A 129 -8.19 6.48 17.27
C TYR A 129 -8.76 5.28 16.46
N GLU A 130 -9.59 5.54 15.44
CA GLU A 130 -10.14 4.50 14.57
C GLU A 130 -9.05 3.74 13.82
N VAL A 131 -7.98 4.44 13.41
CA VAL A 131 -6.82 3.83 12.77
C VAL A 131 -6.17 2.80 13.69
N THR A 132 -5.92 3.19 14.95
CA THR A 132 -5.28 2.32 15.94
C THR A 132 -6.17 1.12 16.30
N GLU A 133 -7.46 1.37 16.56
CA GLU A 133 -8.43 0.32 16.90
C GLU A 133 -8.56 -0.71 15.78
N THR A 134 -8.68 -0.26 14.54
CA THR A 134 -8.76 -1.16 13.39
C THR A 134 -7.47 -1.94 13.19
N ALA A 135 -6.31 -1.31 13.33
CA ALA A 135 -5.02 -1.97 13.24
C ALA A 135 -4.87 -3.08 14.30
N ASP A 136 -5.26 -2.81 15.54
CA ASP A 136 -5.25 -3.80 16.64
C ASP A 136 -6.17 -4.98 16.37
N ARG A 137 -7.34 -4.74 15.78
CA ARG A 137 -8.30 -5.79 15.43
C ARG A 137 -7.76 -6.77 14.38
N VAL A 138 -6.95 -6.31 13.44
CA VAL A 138 -6.46 -7.15 12.33
C VAL A 138 -5.03 -7.65 12.50
N LYS A 139 -4.32 -7.22 13.54
CA LYS A 139 -2.89 -7.52 13.72
C LYS A 139 -2.55 -9.01 13.70
N ASP A 140 -3.38 -9.84 14.33
CA ASP A 140 -3.13 -11.29 14.40
C ASP A 140 -3.33 -11.94 13.05
N THR A 141 -4.33 -11.52 12.29
CA THR A 141 -4.58 -11.98 10.91
C THR A 141 -3.43 -11.54 10.00
N PHE A 142 -2.98 -10.31 10.13
CA PHE A 142 -1.85 -9.79 9.36
C PHE A 142 -0.55 -10.52 9.72
N ALA A 143 -0.28 -10.76 11.01
CA ALA A 143 0.88 -11.51 11.46
C ALA A 143 0.90 -12.94 10.91
N ARG A 144 -0.24 -13.67 10.92
CA ARG A 144 -0.37 -14.99 10.31
C ARG A 144 -0.02 -14.95 8.83
N LEU A 145 -0.55 -13.99 8.09
CA LEU A 145 -0.25 -13.83 6.67
C LEU A 145 1.25 -13.66 6.43
N VAL A 146 1.87 -12.73 7.15
CA VAL A 146 3.32 -12.45 7.01
C VAL A 146 4.15 -13.70 7.35
N LEU A 147 3.83 -14.41 8.43
CA LEU A 147 4.54 -15.65 8.81
C LEU A 147 4.37 -16.76 7.76
N SER A 148 3.17 -16.88 7.18
CA SER A 148 2.90 -17.85 6.10
C SER A 148 3.71 -17.50 4.84
N VAL A 149 3.80 -16.22 4.49
CA VAL A 149 4.63 -15.74 3.36
C VAL A 149 6.10 -16.08 3.60
N ILE A 150 6.64 -15.76 4.79
CA ILE A 150 8.05 -16.03 5.13
C ILE A 150 8.37 -17.53 5.03
N LYS A 151 7.45 -18.40 5.45
CA LYS A 151 7.63 -19.86 5.34
C LYS A 151 7.58 -20.38 3.90
N SER A 152 7.05 -19.59 2.98
CA SER A 152 6.88 -19.95 1.56
C SER A 152 8.02 -19.43 0.67
N LEU A 153 8.95 -18.63 1.22
CA LEU A 153 10.17 -18.15 0.56
C LEU A 153 11.28 -19.16 0.65
#